data_73082f83df65491360e12767af2fe781
#
_entry.id   73082f83df65491360e12767af2fe781
#
_cell.length_a   1.000
_cell.length_b   1.000
_cell.length_c   1.000
_cell.angle_alpha   90.00
_cell.angle_beta   90.00
_cell.angle_gamma   90.00
#
_symmetry.space_group_name_H-M   'P 1'
#
loop_
_entity.id
_entity.type
_entity.pdbx_description
1 polymer ?
#
loop_
_entity_poly.entity_id
_entity_poly.type
_entity_poly.pdbx_seq_one_letter_code
_entity_poly.pdbx_strand_id
1 'polypeptide(L)' 'MSSEQTPRVRFLTVAEVAEVMRVSKMTVYRLLHSGEMPGVRVGRSFRVPQDALDHYLATAVIDTERMTS' A
#
# COMPACT_ATOMS: atom_id res chain seq x y z
N MET A 1 -6.94 24.98 -10.45
CA MET A 1 -6.95 24.56 -10.38
C MET A 1 -6.92 23.66 -10.50
N SER A 2 -6.92 23.37 -10.70
CA SER A 2 -6.84 22.48 -10.97
C SER A 2 -6.47 21.57 -10.44
N SER A 3 -5.88 21.62 -10.05
CA SER A 3 -5.33 20.80 -9.50
C SER A 3 -6.11 20.06 -8.85
N GLU A 4 -6.77 20.43 -8.55
CA GLU A 4 -7.47 19.85 -7.88
C GLU A 4 -7.85 18.79 -8.40
N GLN A 5 -8.06 18.63 -9.02
CA GLN A 5 -8.54 17.68 -9.52
C GLN A 5 -7.76 16.75 -9.67
N THR A 6 -7.06 16.88 -9.59
CA THR A 6 -6.34 16.09 -9.94
C THR A 6 -6.16 15.09 -9.18
N PRO A 7 -5.55 14.63 -9.04
CA PRO A 7 -5.30 13.54 -8.64
C PRO A 7 -5.64 13.19 -7.50
N ARG A 8 -6.17 12.73 -7.34
CA ARG A 8 -6.56 12.32 -6.35
C ARG A 8 -5.75 11.22 -5.88
N VAL A 9 -4.90 10.65 -6.57
CA VAL A 9 -4.07 9.56 -6.16
C VAL A 9 -3.00 10.07 -5.25
N ARG A 10 -2.95 9.55 -4.05
CA ARG A 10 -1.97 9.94 -3.14
C ARG A 10 -1.00 8.80 -3.07
N PHE A 11 0.28 9.06 -3.02
CA PHE A 11 1.29 8.03 -2.91
C PHE A 11 1.88 8.01 -1.51
N LEU A 12 2.09 6.80 -1.01
CA LEU A 12 2.63 6.64 0.32
C LEU A 12 4.04 6.09 0.25
N THR A 13 4.86 6.46 1.21
CA THR A 13 6.20 5.89 1.29
C THR A 13 6.11 4.54 1.97
N VAL A 14 7.18 3.77 1.87
CA VAL A 14 7.23 2.48 2.53
C VAL A 14 7.03 2.65 4.03
N ALA A 15 7.63 3.69 4.61
CA ALA A 15 7.48 3.93 6.03
C ALA A 15 6.04 4.18 6.40
N GLU A 16 5.35 4.97 5.58
CA GLU A 16 3.95 5.25 5.85
C GLU A 16 3.08 4.01 5.74
N VAL A 17 3.37 3.19 4.74
CA VAL A 17 2.62 1.96 4.57
C VAL A 17 2.84 1.04 5.76
N ALA A 18 4.09 0.94 6.19
CA ALA A 18 4.43 0.09 7.32
C ALA A 18 3.67 0.53 8.57
N GLU A 19 3.55 1.83 8.75
CA GLU A 19 2.82 2.35 9.87
C GLU A 19 1.34 2.03 9.81
N VAL A 20 0.76 2.23 8.66
CA VAL A 20 -0.66 1.96 8.49
C VAL A 20 -0.96 0.49 8.73
N MET A 21 -0.10 -0.36 8.21
CA MET A 21 -0.32 -1.79 8.35
C MET A 21 0.19 -2.36 9.66
N ARG A 22 0.94 -1.56 10.39
CA ARG A 22 1.52 -2.01 11.64
C ARG A 22 2.47 -3.17 11.45
N VAL A 23 3.30 -3.08 10.44
CA VAL A 23 4.31 -4.09 10.19
C VAL A 23 5.64 -3.37 9.99
N SER A 24 6.69 -4.12 9.86
CA SER A 24 8.01 -3.53 9.65
C SER A 24 8.16 -3.12 8.19
N LYS A 25 9.09 -2.23 7.93
CA LYS A 25 9.36 -1.83 6.56
C LYS A 25 9.84 -3.01 5.74
N MET A 26 10.56 -3.90 6.36
CA MET A 26 11.05 -5.09 5.68
C MET A 26 9.88 -5.90 5.12
N THR A 27 8.82 -6.02 5.89
CA THR A 27 7.65 -6.74 5.44
C THR A 27 7.03 -6.06 4.22
N VAL A 28 6.97 -4.72 4.25
CA VAL A 28 6.42 -4.00 3.12
C VAL A 28 7.28 -4.22 1.88
N TYR A 29 8.60 -4.18 2.04
CA TYR A 29 9.47 -4.42 0.90
C TYR A 29 9.25 -5.81 0.31
N ARG A 30 9.05 -6.79 1.16
CA ARG A 30 8.81 -8.12 0.69
C ARG A 30 7.53 -8.20 -0.11
N LEU A 31 6.48 -7.55 0.36
CA LEU A 31 5.22 -7.55 -0.35
C LEU A 31 5.35 -6.87 -1.70
N LEU A 32 6.13 -5.79 -1.75
CA LEU A 32 6.34 -5.09 -2.99
C LEU A 32 7.15 -5.92 -3.98
N HIS A 33 8.18 -6.57 -3.48
CA HIS A 33 9.02 -7.38 -4.36
C HIS A 33 8.31 -8.63 -4.86
N SER A 34 7.43 -9.19 -4.06
CA SER A 34 6.73 -10.40 -4.46
C SER A 34 5.57 -10.10 -5.39
N GLY A 35 5.19 -8.83 -5.47
CA GLY A 35 4.07 -8.46 -6.32
C GLY A 35 2.73 -8.56 -5.63
N GLU A 36 2.72 -8.91 -4.36
CA GLU A 36 1.46 -8.99 -3.64
C GLU A 36 0.86 -7.63 -3.40
N MET A 37 1.70 -6.63 -3.25
CA MET A 37 1.23 -5.28 -3.06
C MET A 37 1.70 -4.44 -4.24
N PRO A 38 0.78 -3.78 -4.95
CA PRO A 38 1.19 -2.95 -6.08
C PRO A 38 1.95 -1.74 -5.59
N GLY A 39 3.04 -1.43 -6.25
CA GLY A 39 3.83 -0.27 -5.90
C GLY A 39 4.61 0.20 -7.09
N VAL A 40 5.02 1.45 -7.05
CA VAL A 40 5.78 2.04 -8.12
C VAL A 40 7.17 2.36 -7.60
N ARG A 41 8.18 2.01 -8.38
CA ARG A 41 9.52 2.34 -8.00
C ARG A 41 9.88 3.71 -8.52
N VAL A 42 10.28 4.59 -7.63
CA VAL A 42 10.66 5.93 -8.01
C VAL A 42 12.09 6.14 -7.54
N GLY A 43 13.01 6.13 -8.45
CA GLY A 43 14.41 6.23 -8.11
C GLY A 43 14.81 5.06 -7.24
N ARG A 44 15.23 5.35 -6.04
CA ARG A 44 15.64 4.30 -5.13
C ARG A 44 14.57 3.93 -4.16
N SER A 45 13.43 4.54 -4.26
CA SER A 45 12.36 4.33 -3.31
C SER A 45 11.17 3.69 -3.96
N PHE A 46 10.27 3.20 -3.13
CA PHE A 46 9.00 2.71 -3.63
C PHE A 46 7.92 3.65 -3.16
N ARG A 47 6.87 3.73 -3.94
CA ARG A 47 5.70 4.51 -3.57
C ARG A 47 4.49 3.64 -3.79
N VAL A 48 3.55 3.66 -2.88
CA VAL A 48 2.37 2.84 -2.98
C VAL A 48 1.16 3.74 -3.14
N PRO A 49 0.40 3.58 -4.22
CA PRO A 49 -0.79 4.40 -4.39
C PRO A 49 -1.78 4.11 -3.28
N GLN A 50 -2.41 5.15 -2.78
CA GLN A 50 -3.36 4.99 -1.70
C GLN A 50 -4.46 4.00 -2.07
N ASP A 51 -4.94 4.09 -3.31
CA ASP A 51 -5.98 3.17 -3.77
C ASP A 51 -5.53 1.73 -3.69
N ALA A 52 -4.30 1.48 -4.07
CA ALA A 52 -3.78 0.13 -4.05
C ALA A 52 -3.68 -0.39 -2.63
N LEU A 53 -3.25 0.47 -1.72
CA LEU A 53 -3.16 0.08 -0.33
C LEU A 53 -4.55 -0.20 0.24
N ASP A 54 -5.50 0.65 -0.06
CA ASP A 54 -6.86 0.46 0.42
C ASP A 54 -7.42 -0.86 -0.07
N HIS A 55 -7.17 -1.16 -1.32
CA HIS A 55 -7.66 -2.40 -1.89
C HIS A 55 -7.00 -3.61 -1.23
N TYR A 56 -5.70 -3.50 -1.01
CA TYR A 56 -4.97 -4.59 -0.38
C TYR A 56 -5.48 -4.84 1.03
N LEU A 57 -5.70 -3.78 1.78
CA LEU A 57 -6.17 -3.90 3.15
C LEU A 57 -7.58 -4.48 3.21
N ALA A 58 -8.42 -4.07 2.28
CA ALA A 58 -9.78 -4.59 2.24
C ALA A 58 -9.77 -6.09 2.00
N THR A 59 -8.91 -6.54 1.11
CA THR A 59 -8.80 -7.94 0.81
C THR A 59 -8.24 -8.71 2.01
N ALA A 60 -7.25 -8.14 2.66
CA ALA A 60 -6.65 -8.79 3.81
C ALA A 60 -7.64 -8.93 4.96
N VAL A 61 -8.46 -7.89 5.14
CA VAL A 61 -9.45 -7.92 6.20
C VAL A 61 -10.48 -9.02 5.94
N ILE A 62 -10.89 -9.14 4.70
CA ILE A 62 -11.85 -10.18 4.35
C ILE A 62 -11.26 -11.56 4.61
N ASP A 63 -10.01 -11.74 4.25
CA ASP A 63 -9.34 -13.02 4.48
C ASP A 63 -9.26 -13.32 5.96
N THR A 64 -8.94 -12.32 6.74
CA THR A 64 -8.82 -12.50 8.17
C THR A 64 -10.17 -12.91 8.77
N GLU A 65 -11.22 -12.29 8.30
CA GLU A 65 -12.54 -12.65 8.78
C GLU A 65 -12.88 -14.06 8.43
N ARG A 66 -12.54 -14.48 7.25
CA ARG A 66 -12.79 -15.81 6.86
C ARG A 66 -12.05 -16.77 7.73
N MET A 67 -10.84 -16.47 8.06
CA MET A 67 -10.03 -17.33 8.87
C MET A 67 -10.56 -17.46 10.27
N THR A 68 -11.14 -16.41 10.78
CA THR A 68 -11.64 -16.46 12.13
C THR A 68 -13.02 -17.09 12.20
N SER A 69 -13.68 -17.16 11.12
CA SER A 69 -14.99 -17.80 11.15
C SER A 69 -14.86 -19.31 11.06
#